data_aeae1e2e2c52cf776aceda7130cd8c69
#
_entry.id   aeae1e2e2c52cf776aceda7130cd8c69
#
_cell.length_a   1.000
_cell.length_b   1.000
_cell.length_c   1.000
_cell.angle_alpha   90.00
_cell.angle_beta   90.00
_cell.angle_gamma   90.00
#
_symmetry.space_group_name_H-M   'P 1'
#
loop_
_entity.id
_entity.type
_entity.pdbx_description
1 polymer ?
#
loop_
_entity_poly.entity_id
_entity_poly.type
_entity_poly.pdbx_seq_one_letter_code
_entity_poly.pdbx_strand_id
1 'polypeptide(L)'
;MEMINPQEWKQDLPAFKEKTDQFYAGELSKADYKGFSGGYGSYAQKDGKASMIRLRMSGGHLTKDKLKFIADSIKTYNVDKVHLTTCQTIQLHNLQPEAIYGIMEGGLDHGIVTMGGGGDFPRNVTVSPLSGVEKGEYFNVLPYAEAAGEYLMTFIKKEVMPRKLKVGFSNGPANETHATFRDLGFVAREDGNFDVYSAGGLGNNARFGLKVAENVQPEKILYYICAMRETFIAHGNYKQRGRARTRYMQETLGEEGYIKAFHEKLDEVFASGQDLDLHVEISEVKKQGDGSKVSGKRVIDQKQEGLYVVSYHPFGGCPKPEKLGEIYDVIKDMDEVEARISPDETMYIINLTGDEAKKVLDVTDDGAETLFETSVSCIGATICQVGLRDSQGLLHKVIEAEREAGLKDGSLPKIHISGCMSSCGTHQIGEIGFHGSMKVIDKVAHSAFVLHINGSDLQGKEKMGEEVGIILEEDIPQFLVKLGQAVESEELDFSQWNLKHPEGIKEIAKEYIK
;
A
#
# COMPACT_ATOMS: atom_id res chain seq x y z
N MET A 1 -9.50 9.44 -25.17
CA MET A 1 -10.07 8.52 -24.14
C MET A 1 -11.14 9.28 -23.37
N GLU A 2 -12.32 8.71 -23.21
CA GLU A 2 -13.41 9.37 -22.47
C GLU A 2 -13.10 9.27 -20.97
N MET A 3 -12.66 10.36 -20.36
CA MET A 3 -12.40 10.41 -18.93
C MET A 3 -13.73 10.37 -18.17
N ILE A 4 -13.77 9.66 -17.04
CA ILE A 4 -14.97 9.61 -16.21
C ILE A 4 -15.19 11.00 -15.59
N ASN A 5 -16.36 11.57 -15.88
CA ASN A 5 -16.81 12.80 -15.26
C ASN A 5 -17.14 12.52 -13.76
N PRO A 6 -16.45 13.14 -12.78
CA PRO A 6 -16.78 12.97 -11.36
C PRO A 6 -18.26 13.25 -11.04
N GLN A 7 -18.92 14.11 -11.78
CA GLN A 7 -20.34 14.43 -11.59
C GLN A 7 -21.26 13.22 -11.88
N GLU A 8 -20.87 12.31 -12.77
CA GLU A 8 -21.63 11.06 -12.99
C GLU A 8 -21.60 10.13 -11.78
N TRP A 9 -20.52 10.19 -10.98
CA TRP A 9 -20.40 9.42 -9.75
C TRP A 9 -21.26 9.99 -8.62
N LYS A 10 -21.49 11.29 -8.60
CA LYS A 10 -22.41 11.92 -7.64
C LYS A 10 -23.85 11.41 -7.79
N GLN A 11 -24.27 11.02 -9.01
CA GLN A 11 -25.61 10.47 -9.27
C GLN A 11 -25.86 9.13 -8.56
N ASP A 12 -24.83 8.37 -8.21
CA ASP A 12 -24.94 7.08 -7.52
C ASP A 12 -25.00 7.24 -5.99
N LEU A 13 -24.59 8.39 -5.46
CA LEU A 13 -24.48 8.61 -4.02
C LEU A 13 -25.82 8.58 -3.27
N PRO A 14 -26.97 9.06 -3.81
CA PRO A 14 -28.26 8.93 -3.14
C PRO A 14 -28.63 7.48 -2.83
N ALA A 15 -28.38 6.55 -3.76
CA ALA A 15 -28.63 5.11 -3.54
C ALA A 15 -27.68 4.54 -2.46
N PHE A 16 -26.43 5.00 -2.43
CA PHE A 16 -25.49 4.63 -1.37
C PHE A 16 -25.96 5.15 -0.01
N LYS A 17 -26.44 6.40 0.07
CA LYS A 17 -26.94 7.00 1.29
C LYS A 17 -28.13 6.21 1.84
N GLU A 18 -29.12 5.91 1.00
CA GLU A 18 -30.30 5.13 1.39
C GLU A 18 -29.91 3.77 2.01
N LYS A 19 -29.03 3.02 1.35
CA LYS A 19 -28.56 1.71 1.85
C LYS A 19 -27.75 1.82 3.14
N THR A 20 -27.00 2.89 3.30
CA THR A 20 -26.26 3.17 4.53
C THR A 20 -27.21 3.47 5.69
N ASP A 21 -28.22 4.32 5.45
CA ASP A 21 -29.24 4.66 6.44
C ASP A 21 -30.04 3.42 6.86
N GLN A 22 -30.44 2.54 5.91
CA GLN A 22 -31.10 1.25 6.18
C GLN A 22 -30.24 0.33 7.05
N PHE A 23 -28.92 0.26 6.77
CA PHE A 23 -28.01 -0.54 7.58
C PHE A 23 -27.93 -0.06 9.03
N TYR A 24 -27.76 1.24 9.24
CA TYR A 24 -27.68 1.81 10.58
C TYR A 24 -29.02 1.83 11.31
N ALA A 25 -30.15 1.81 10.61
CA ALA A 25 -31.47 1.58 11.16
C ALA A 25 -31.75 0.10 11.54
N GLY A 26 -30.84 -0.82 11.18
CA GLY A 26 -30.99 -2.24 11.44
C GLY A 26 -31.89 -2.98 10.43
N GLU A 27 -32.25 -2.36 9.34
CA GLU A 27 -33.12 -2.90 8.28
C GLU A 27 -32.34 -3.74 7.26
N LEU A 28 -31.02 -3.56 7.19
CA LEU A 28 -30.13 -4.28 6.28
C LEU A 28 -29.07 -5.08 7.05
N SER A 29 -28.86 -6.34 6.65
CA SER A 29 -27.83 -7.17 7.29
C SER A 29 -26.42 -6.66 7.00
N LYS A 30 -25.47 -6.93 7.93
CA LYS A 30 -24.06 -6.58 7.73
C LYS A 30 -23.44 -7.22 6.47
N ALA A 31 -23.88 -8.42 6.11
CA ALA A 31 -23.41 -9.14 4.92
C ALA A 31 -23.89 -8.45 3.63
N ASP A 32 -25.17 -8.09 3.58
CA ASP A 32 -25.75 -7.41 2.41
C ASP A 32 -25.18 -6.00 2.27
N TYR A 33 -25.05 -5.25 3.36
CA TYR A 33 -24.42 -3.93 3.36
C TYR A 33 -22.96 -4.02 2.90
N LYS A 34 -22.18 -5.01 3.34
CA LYS A 34 -20.80 -5.22 2.90
C LYS A 34 -20.71 -5.50 1.40
N GLY A 35 -21.64 -6.29 0.86
CA GLY A 35 -21.71 -6.59 -0.57
C GLY A 35 -21.91 -5.33 -1.41
N PHE A 36 -22.74 -4.42 -0.93
CA PHE A 36 -23.06 -3.17 -1.59
C PHE A 36 -21.99 -2.09 -1.33
N SER A 37 -21.74 -1.73 -0.07
CA SER A 37 -20.90 -0.59 0.31
C SER A 37 -19.43 -0.75 -0.10
N GLY A 38 -18.97 -2.00 -0.22
CA GLY A 38 -17.61 -2.30 -0.66
C GLY A 38 -17.28 -1.72 -2.03
N GLY A 39 -18.23 -1.70 -2.96
CA GLY A 39 -18.07 -1.06 -4.27
C GLY A 39 -17.84 0.44 -4.20
N TYR A 40 -18.41 1.09 -3.19
CA TYR A 40 -18.21 2.52 -2.91
C TYR A 40 -16.97 2.82 -2.07
N GLY A 41 -16.17 1.80 -1.71
CA GLY A 41 -14.96 1.98 -0.92
C GLY A 41 -15.21 2.16 0.57
N SER A 42 -16.42 1.86 1.05
CA SER A 42 -16.80 1.91 2.46
C SER A 42 -17.11 0.51 3.00
N TYR A 43 -16.77 0.27 4.26
CA TYR A 43 -17.11 -0.95 4.98
C TYR A 43 -17.49 -0.64 6.42
N ALA A 44 -18.59 -1.23 6.89
CA ALA A 44 -18.85 -1.27 8.33
C ALA A 44 -17.70 -1.96 9.06
N GLN A 45 -17.31 -1.43 10.20
CA GLN A 45 -16.26 -1.98 11.04
C GLN A 45 -16.72 -3.27 11.76
N LYS A 46 -15.81 -3.90 12.51
CA LYS A 46 -16.04 -5.22 13.12
C LYS A 46 -17.27 -5.23 14.04
N ASP A 47 -17.46 -4.19 14.82
CA ASP A 47 -18.59 -4.04 15.74
C ASP A 47 -19.92 -3.61 15.05
N GLY A 48 -19.84 -3.10 13.82
CA GLY A 48 -20.99 -2.60 13.05
C GLY A 48 -21.53 -1.24 13.48
N LYS A 49 -20.87 -0.56 14.44
CA LYS A 49 -21.32 0.73 14.97
C LYS A 49 -20.81 1.93 14.19
N ALA A 50 -19.75 1.74 13.43
CA ALA A 50 -19.14 2.74 12.58
C ALA A 50 -18.66 2.11 11.27
N SER A 51 -18.29 2.95 10.31
CA SER A 51 -17.72 2.52 9.04
C SER A 51 -16.35 3.17 8.79
N MET A 52 -15.63 2.61 7.85
CA MET A 52 -14.43 3.20 7.28
C MET A 52 -14.68 3.62 5.84
N ILE A 53 -13.96 4.60 5.37
CA ILE A 53 -13.90 5.01 3.97
C ILE A 53 -12.46 4.95 3.47
N ARG A 54 -12.28 4.61 2.19
CA ARG A 54 -10.98 4.59 1.53
C ARG A 54 -10.92 5.65 0.44
N LEU A 55 -10.03 6.61 0.63
CA LEU A 55 -9.77 7.70 -0.32
C LEU A 55 -8.69 7.22 -1.31
N ARG A 56 -9.05 7.12 -2.59
CA ARG A 56 -8.14 6.68 -3.65
C ARG A 56 -7.47 7.90 -4.27
N MET A 57 -6.16 7.76 -4.47
CA MET A 57 -5.32 8.72 -5.16
C MET A 57 -4.29 7.91 -5.94
N SER A 58 -4.34 7.92 -7.27
CA SER A 58 -3.39 7.17 -8.09
C SER A 58 -1.96 7.57 -7.71
N GLY A 59 -1.10 6.56 -7.52
CA GLY A 59 0.27 6.78 -7.09
C GLY A 59 0.46 7.36 -5.69
N GLY A 60 -0.59 7.44 -4.86
CA GLY A 60 -0.51 8.11 -3.57
C GLY A 60 -0.24 9.61 -3.68
N HIS A 61 -0.49 10.21 -4.85
CA HIS A 61 -0.24 11.62 -5.13
C HIS A 61 -1.23 12.51 -4.38
N LEU A 62 -0.74 13.12 -3.32
CA LEU A 62 -1.50 13.96 -2.39
C LEU A 62 -1.14 15.44 -2.60
N THR A 63 -1.82 16.08 -3.57
CA THR A 63 -1.67 17.51 -3.80
C THR A 63 -2.12 18.32 -2.59
N LYS A 64 -1.70 19.58 -2.49
CA LYS A 64 -2.14 20.48 -1.41
C LYS A 64 -3.67 20.62 -1.33
N ASP A 65 -4.36 20.63 -2.47
CA ASP A 65 -5.82 20.68 -2.52
C ASP A 65 -6.46 19.43 -1.90
N LYS A 66 -5.99 18.22 -2.28
CA LYS A 66 -6.43 16.95 -1.68
C LYS A 66 -6.12 16.88 -0.19
N LEU A 67 -4.90 17.29 0.22
CA LEU A 67 -4.50 17.30 1.62
C LEU A 67 -5.38 18.23 2.45
N LYS A 68 -5.68 19.44 1.93
CA LYS A 68 -6.59 20.39 2.57
C LYS A 68 -7.97 19.79 2.75
N PHE A 69 -8.55 19.24 1.69
CA PHE A 69 -9.88 18.63 1.76
C PHE A 69 -9.95 17.50 2.82
N ILE A 70 -8.93 16.65 2.88
CA ILE A 70 -8.87 15.56 3.86
C ILE A 70 -8.74 16.13 5.28
N ALA A 71 -7.88 17.11 5.50
CA ALA A 71 -7.70 17.76 6.79
C ALA A 71 -9.00 18.46 7.28
N ASP A 72 -9.66 19.20 6.39
CA ASP A 72 -10.94 19.85 6.68
C ASP A 72 -12.04 18.81 6.98
N SER A 73 -12.06 17.69 6.26
CA SER A 73 -13.00 16.60 6.50
C SER A 73 -12.78 15.96 7.88
N ILE A 74 -11.52 15.69 8.25
CA ILE A 74 -11.14 15.15 9.57
C ILE A 74 -11.67 16.07 10.67
N LYS A 75 -11.44 17.36 10.54
CA LYS A 75 -11.91 18.38 11.50
C LYS A 75 -13.43 18.48 11.55
N THR A 76 -14.09 18.55 10.40
CA THR A 76 -15.54 18.75 10.28
C THR A 76 -16.33 17.59 10.90
N TYR A 77 -15.86 16.36 10.65
CA TYR A 77 -16.57 15.15 11.10
C TYR A 77 -15.95 14.52 12.36
N ASN A 78 -15.00 15.21 13.02
CA ASN A 78 -14.32 14.73 14.23
C ASN A 78 -13.75 13.32 14.06
N VAL A 79 -13.05 13.09 12.94
CA VAL A 79 -12.43 11.78 12.65
C VAL A 79 -11.30 11.55 13.65
N ASP A 80 -11.36 10.44 14.36
CA ASP A 80 -10.41 10.10 15.44
C ASP A 80 -9.31 9.11 15.01
N LYS A 81 -9.43 8.52 13.80
CA LYS A 81 -8.43 7.57 13.31
C LYS A 81 -8.21 7.66 11.80
N VAL A 82 -6.96 7.88 11.44
CA VAL A 82 -6.46 7.94 10.06
C VAL A 82 -5.48 6.79 9.84
N HIS A 83 -5.44 6.22 8.64
CA HIS A 83 -4.47 5.19 8.30
C HIS A 83 -3.98 5.36 6.86
N LEU A 84 -2.69 5.58 6.68
CA LEU A 84 -1.97 5.46 5.41
C LEU A 84 -1.81 3.99 5.08
N THR A 85 -2.03 3.57 3.84
CA THR A 85 -2.09 2.14 3.54
C THR A 85 -1.03 1.69 2.54
N THR A 86 -0.68 0.41 2.60
CA THR A 86 0.22 -0.24 1.62
C THR A 86 -0.31 -0.25 0.17
N CYS A 87 -1.47 0.35 -0.08
CA CYS A 87 -2.01 0.59 -1.42
C CYS A 87 -2.00 2.07 -1.80
N GLN A 88 -1.22 2.89 -1.10
CA GLN A 88 -1.10 4.33 -1.33
C GLN A 88 -2.47 5.03 -1.30
N THR A 89 -3.29 4.69 -0.32
CA THR A 89 -4.60 5.30 -0.06
C THR A 89 -4.68 5.75 1.39
N ILE A 90 -5.53 6.71 1.68
CA ILE A 90 -5.86 7.08 3.05
C ILE A 90 -7.18 6.42 3.45
N GLN A 91 -7.22 5.85 4.64
CA GLN A 91 -8.45 5.37 5.26
C GLN A 91 -8.82 6.28 6.44
N LEU A 92 -10.08 6.66 6.48
CA LEU A 92 -10.68 7.34 7.64
C LEU A 92 -11.61 6.34 8.32
N HIS A 93 -11.50 6.23 9.62
CA HIS A 93 -12.19 5.22 10.42
C HIS A 93 -13.16 5.85 11.41
N ASN A 94 -13.97 5.00 12.06
CA ASN A 94 -14.96 5.36 13.08
C ASN A 94 -16.03 6.34 12.60
N LEU A 95 -16.34 6.34 11.29
CA LEU A 95 -17.22 7.28 10.65
C LEU A 95 -18.70 6.93 10.86
N GLN A 96 -19.52 7.95 11.10
CA GLN A 96 -20.97 7.88 11.07
C GLN A 96 -21.52 8.15 9.66
N PRO A 97 -22.78 7.79 9.34
CA PRO A 97 -23.35 7.88 7.99
C PRO A 97 -23.18 9.24 7.32
N GLU A 98 -23.41 10.32 8.04
CA GLU A 98 -23.29 11.69 7.53
C GLU A 98 -21.85 11.99 7.06
N ALA A 99 -20.86 11.61 7.86
CA ALA A 99 -19.44 11.78 7.51
C ALA A 99 -19.06 10.96 6.27
N ILE A 100 -19.53 9.71 6.18
CA ILE A 100 -19.23 8.84 5.02
C ILE A 100 -19.75 9.50 3.73
N TYR A 101 -21.02 9.92 3.73
CA TYR A 101 -21.64 10.54 2.57
C TYR A 101 -20.98 11.87 2.19
N GLY A 102 -20.79 12.77 3.18
CA GLY A 102 -20.21 14.09 2.94
C GLY A 102 -18.77 14.03 2.42
N ILE A 103 -17.96 13.09 2.94
CA ILE A 103 -16.58 12.87 2.45
C ILE A 103 -16.57 12.28 1.03
N MET A 104 -17.48 11.34 0.72
CA MET A 104 -17.62 10.81 -0.64
C MET A 104 -18.00 11.88 -1.65
N GLU A 105 -19.01 12.67 -1.33
CA GLU A 105 -19.52 13.70 -2.22
C GLU A 105 -18.49 14.81 -2.44
N GLY A 106 -17.98 15.39 -1.36
CA GLY A 106 -16.99 16.47 -1.43
C GLY A 106 -15.68 16.04 -2.05
N GLY A 107 -15.22 14.81 -1.79
CA GLY A 107 -13.99 14.27 -2.34
C GLY A 107 -13.95 14.29 -3.86
N LEU A 108 -15.09 14.08 -4.52
CA LEU A 108 -15.17 14.09 -5.99
C LEU A 108 -14.82 15.46 -6.59
N ASP A 109 -15.07 16.56 -5.88
CA ASP A 109 -14.73 17.91 -6.33
C ASP A 109 -13.22 18.20 -6.23
N HIS A 110 -12.50 17.39 -5.45
CA HIS A 110 -11.05 17.46 -5.25
C HIS A 110 -10.28 16.31 -5.94
N GLY A 111 -10.94 15.58 -6.86
CA GLY A 111 -10.30 14.44 -7.55
C GLY A 111 -10.02 13.24 -6.64
N ILE A 112 -10.67 13.16 -5.49
CA ILE A 112 -10.59 12.01 -4.58
C ILE A 112 -11.79 11.10 -4.83
N VAL A 113 -11.52 9.85 -5.23
CA VAL A 113 -12.55 8.86 -5.53
C VAL A 113 -12.53 7.76 -4.49
N THR A 114 -13.69 7.30 -4.07
CA THR A 114 -13.82 6.16 -3.15
C THR A 114 -14.29 4.90 -3.86
N MET A 115 -15.04 5.03 -4.96
CA MET A 115 -15.55 3.93 -5.76
C MET A 115 -14.44 3.00 -6.22
N GLY A 116 -14.69 1.69 -6.17
CA GLY A 116 -13.67 0.67 -6.42
C GLY A 116 -12.59 0.56 -5.32
N GLY A 117 -12.64 1.37 -4.27
CA GLY A 117 -11.77 1.24 -3.10
C GLY A 117 -11.95 -0.08 -2.33
N GLY A 118 -13.08 -0.75 -2.52
CA GLY A 118 -13.41 -2.07 -2.03
C GLY A 118 -13.99 -2.98 -3.11
N GLY A 119 -14.63 -4.09 -2.73
CA GLY A 119 -15.30 -5.00 -3.68
C GLY A 119 -14.36 -5.70 -4.66
N ASP A 120 -14.94 -6.15 -5.77
CA ASP A 120 -14.25 -6.91 -6.82
C ASP A 120 -14.03 -6.02 -8.06
N PHE A 121 -13.29 -4.95 -7.84
CA PHE A 121 -13.01 -3.87 -8.79
C PHE A 121 -11.51 -3.60 -8.91
N PRO A 122 -11.08 -2.87 -9.96
CA PRO A 122 -9.75 -2.29 -10.01
C PRO A 122 -9.48 -1.42 -8.78
N ARG A 123 -8.31 -1.61 -8.18
CA ARG A 123 -7.89 -0.86 -7.00
C ARG A 123 -7.07 0.36 -7.37
N ASN A 124 -6.66 1.12 -6.36
CA ASN A 124 -5.71 2.20 -6.55
C ASN A 124 -4.47 1.69 -7.29
N VAL A 125 -3.99 2.45 -8.26
CA VAL A 125 -2.70 2.18 -8.91
C VAL A 125 -1.59 2.64 -7.98
N THR A 126 -0.58 1.79 -7.81
CA THR A 126 0.59 2.12 -6.99
C THR A 126 1.76 2.52 -7.89
N VAL A 127 2.59 3.46 -7.41
CA VAL A 127 3.79 3.94 -8.11
C VAL A 127 4.92 4.13 -7.10
N SER A 128 6.17 4.02 -7.53
CA SER A 128 7.32 4.43 -6.72
C SER A 128 7.10 5.86 -6.21
N PRO A 129 7.08 6.10 -4.88
CA PRO A 129 6.58 7.35 -4.31
C PRO A 129 7.42 8.56 -4.68
N LEU A 130 8.71 8.35 -4.92
CA LEU A 130 9.65 9.40 -5.31
C LEU A 130 9.84 9.53 -6.83
N SER A 131 9.00 8.89 -7.62
CA SER A 131 9.06 8.99 -9.08
C SER A 131 8.97 10.43 -9.55
N GLY A 132 9.91 10.85 -10.39
CA GLY A 132 10.07 12.23 -10.87
C GLY A 132 11.07 13.06 -10.06
N VAL A 133 11.46 12.60 -8.84
CA VAL A 133 12.39 13.33 -7.97
C VAL A 133 13.54 12.46 -7.43
N GLU A 134 13.48 11.15 -7.59
CA GLU A 134 14.45 10.22 -7.05
C GLU A 134 15.77 10.20 -7.83
N LYS A 135 16.91 10.24 -7.11
CA LYS A 135 18.21 10.00 -7.72
C LYS A 135 18.34 8.55 -8.16
N GLY A 136 18.68 8.33 -9.42
CA GLY A 136 18.91 6.99 -9.97
C GLY A 136 17.65 6.28 -10.46
N GLU A 137 16.48 6.93 -10.46
CA GLU A 137 15.33 6.39 -11.17
C GLU A 137 15.62 6.30 -12.67
N TYR A 138 15.04 5.33 -13.35
CA TYR A 138 15.21 5.19 -14.79
C TYR A 138 14.44 6.30 -15.53
N PHE A 139 13.19 6.52 -15.17
CA PHE A 139 12.38 7.66 -15.64
C PHE A 139 11.16 7.89 -14.75
N ASN A 140 10.52 9.05 -14.89
CA ASN A 140 9.32 9.38 -14.14
C ASN A 140 8.12 8.58 -14.65
N VAL A 141 7.66 7.62 -13.84
CA VAL A 141 6.53 6.74 -14.15
C VAL A 141 5.19 7.22 -13.57
N LEU A 142 5.18 8.28 -12.75
CA LEU A 142 3.95 8.77 -12.11
C LEU A 142 2.86 9.16 -13.12
N PRO A 143 3.12 9.94 -14.20
CA PRO A 143 2.07 10.33 -15.15
C PRO A 143 1.41 9.12 -15.82
N TYR A 144 2.18 8.06 -16.08
CA TYR A 144 1.65 6.81 -16.65
C TYR A 144 0.78 6.06 -15.64
N ALA A 145 1.16 6.05 -14.35
CA ALA A 145 0.39 5.43 -13.30
C ALA A 145 -0.95 6.17 -13.04
N GLU A 146 -0.95 7.49 -13.12
CA GLU A 146 -2.16 8.31 -13.00
C GLU A 146 -3.12 8.04 -14.17
N ALA A 147 -2.64 8.08 -15.40
CA ALA A 147 -3.44 7.77 -16.58
C ALA A 147 -3.97 6.33 -16.58
N ALA A 148 -3.15 5.36 -16.14
CA ALA A 148 -3.60 3.99 -15.92
C ALA A 148 -4.72 3.91 -14.86
N GLY A 149 -4.62 4.71 -13.81
CA GLY A 149 -5.64 4.82 -12.76
C GLY A 149 -6.97 5.33 -13.31
N GLU A 150 -6.95 6.38 -14.13
CA GLU A 150 -8.13 6.92 -14.81
C GLU A 150 -8.76 5.88 -15.76
N TYR A 151 -7.93 5.21 -16.55
CA TYR A 151 -8.41 4.15 -17.44
C TYR A 151 -9.09 3.00 -16.68
N LEU A 152 -8.49 2.55 -15.58
CA LEU A 152 -9.07 1.50 -14.75
C LEU A 152 -10.40 1.90 -14.09
N MET A 153 -10.61 3.19 -13.82
CA MET A 153 -11.90 3.68 -13.32
C MET A 153 -13.03 3.44 -14.33
N THR A 154 -12.77 3.45 -15.64
CA THR A 154 -13.77 3.18 -16.67
C THR A 154 -14.37 1.77 -16.60
N PHE A 155 -13.71 0.83 -15.91
CA PHE A 155 -14.18 -0.55 -15.76
C PHE A 155 -15.15 -0.75 -14.59
N ILE A 156 -15.21 0.19 -13.64
CA ILE A 156 -15.94 -0.02 -12.36
C ILE A 156 -17.45 -0.21 -12.58
N LYS A 157 -18.05 0.46 -13.57
CA LYS A 157 -19.50 0.36 -13.86
C LYS A 157 -19.84 -0.66 -14.96
N LYS A 158 -18.84 -1.20 -15.65
CA LYS A 158 -19.09 -1.96 -16.88
C LYS A 158 -19.24 -3.46 -16.68
N GLU A 159 -18.46 -4.06 -15.75
CA GLU A 159 -18.39 -5.51 -15.65
C GLU A 159 -18.05 -5.99 -14.24
N VAL A 160 -18.55 -7.18 -13.91
CA VAL A 160 -18.23 -7.86 -12.67
C VAL A 160 -16.97 -8.68 -12.87
N MET A 161 -15.89 -8.31 -12.20
CA MET A 161 -14.63 -9.05 -12.20
C MET A 161 -14.67 -10.19 -11.17
N PRO A 162 -13.90 -11.29 -11.38
CA PRO A 162 -13.84 -12.39 -10.41
C PRO A 162 -13.39 -11.92 -9.02
N ARG A 163 -12.48 -10.94 -8.99
CA ARG A 163 -11.91 -10.36 -7.77
C ARG A 163 -11.26 -9.01 -8.07
N LYS A 164 -10.75 -8.33 -7.02
CA LYS A 164 -9.97 -7.09 -7.13
C LYS A 164 -8.76 -7.26 -8.05
N LEU A 165 -8.47 -6.25 -8.86
CA LEU A 165 -7.29 -6.11 -9.71
C LEU A 165 -6.39 -5.00 -9.16
N LYS A 166 -5.09 -5.27 -8.99
CA LYS A 166 -4.08 -4.32 -8.52
C LYS A 166 -3.02 -4.11 -9.58
N VAL A 167 -2.76 -2.86 -9.93
CA VAL A 167 -1.72 -2.46 -10.88
C VAL A 167 -0.65 -1.64 -10.16
N GLY A 168 0.61 -1.85 -10.51
CA GLY A 168 1.73 -1.12 -9.92
C GLY A 168 2.80 -0.77 -10.93
N PHE A 169 3.44 0.39 -10.73
CA PHE A 169 4.53 0.91 -11.54
C PHE A 169 5.76 1.11 -10.69
N SER A 170 6.89 0.55 -11.10
CA SER A 170 8.20 0.75 -10.48
C SER A 170 9.08 1.60 -11.38
N ASN A 171 9.74 2.62 -10.84
CA ASN A 171 10.62 3.55 -11.58
C ASN A 171 12.07 3.07 -11.63
N GLY A 172 12.39 1.95 -10.97
CA GLY A 172 13.75 1.45 -10.87
C GLY A 172 13.82 0.12 -10.10
N PRO A 173 15.03 -0.34 -9.74
CA PRO A 173 15.25 -1.69 -9.21
C PRO A 173 14.76 -1.91 -7.76
N ALA A 174 14.39 -0.86 -7.03
CA ALA A 174 13.94 -0.99 -5.63
C ALA A 174 12.62 -1.78 -5.49
N ASN A 175 11.75 -1.75 -6.52
CA ASN A 175 10.47 -2.49 -6.55
C ASN A 175 9.53 -2.21 -5.36
N GLU A 176 9.57 -1.01 -4.79
CA GLU A 176 8.77 -0.62 -3.63
C GLU A 176 7.27 -0.85 -3.81
N THR A 177 6.79 -0.75 -5.05
CA THR A 177 5.41 -1.02 -5.41
C THR A 177 5.08 -2.49 -5.51
N HIS A 178 6.07 -3.37 -5.42
CA HIS A 178 5.96 -4.79 -5.68
C HIS A 178 5.43 -5.10 -7.11
N ALA A 179 5.87 -4.32 -8.11
CA ALA A 179 5.39 -4.46 -9.49
C ALA A 179 5.63 -5.86 -10.05
N THR A 180 6.75 -6.52 -9.70
CA THR A 180 7.08 -7.88 -10.14
C THR A 180 6.15 -8.97 -9.57
N PHE A 181 5.28 -8.64 -8.59
CA PHE A 181 4.31 -9.59 -8.01
C PHE A 181 2.94 -8.98 -7.66
N ARG A 182 2.51 -7.97 -8.44
CA ARG A 182 1.11 -7.51 -8.47
C ARG A 182 0.26 -8.38 -9.42
N ASP A 183 -1.05 -8.10 -9.48
CA ASP A 183 -1.92 -8.70 -10.49
C ASP A 183 -1.44 -8.30 -11.90
N LEU A 184 -0.98 -7.05 -12.05
CA LEU A 184 -0.24 -6.53 -13.21
C LEU A 184 0.79 -5.50 -12.72
N GLY A 185 2.02 -5.58 -13.20
CA GLY A 185 3.08 -4.66 -12.84
C GLY A 185 3.90 -4.22 -14.05
N PHE A 186 4.24 -2.94 -14.04
CA PHE A 186 5.10 -2.30 -15.02
C PHE A 186 6.40 -1.89 -14.33
N VAL A 187 7.51 -2.43 -14.78
CA VAL A 187 8.84 -2.17 -14.23
C VAL A 187 9.63 -1.36 -15.23
N ALA A 188 9.99 -0.14 -14.87
CA ALA A 188 10.78 0.74 -15.71
C ALA A 188 12.15 0.12 -16.03
N ARG A 189 12.66 0.42 -17.21
CA ARG A 189 13.96 0.04 -17.73
C ARG A 189 14.77 1.30 -18.04
N GLU A 190 16.09 1.16 -18.08
CA GLU A 190 17.01 2.26 -18.41
C GLU A 190 16.80 2.83 -19.83
N ASP A 191 16.25 2.00 -20.75
CA ASP A 191 15.96 2.41 -22.13
C ASP A 191 14.65 3.20 -22.29
N GLY A 192 13.95 3.53 -21.18
CA GLY A 192 12.70 4.28 -21.18
C GLY A 192 11.45 3.44 -21.43
N ASN A 193 11.56 2.13 -21.53
CA ASN A 193 10.46 1.19 -21.73
C ASN A 193 10.10 0.45 -20.42
N PHE A 194 9.12 -0.44 -20.48
CA PHE A 194 8.71 -1.28 -19.36
C PHE A 194 8.89 -2.78 -19.63
N ASP A 195 9.28 -3.52 -18.59
CA ASP A 195 9.00 -4.94 -18.50
C ASP A 195 7.65 -5.13 -17.79
N VAL A 196 6.85 -6.10 -18.24
CA VAL A 196 5.49 -6.33 -17.73
C VAL A 196 5.40 -7.68 -17.04
N TYR A 197 4.95 -7.66 -15.79
CA TYR A 197 4.70 -8.83 -14.96
C TYR A 197 3.21 -8.99 -14.67
N SER A 198 2.73 -10.22 -14.59
CA SER A 198 1.30 -10.47 -14.42
C SER A 198 1.02 -11.69 -13.54
N ALA A 199 -0.19 -11.74 -12.98
CA ALA A 199 -0.72 -12.82 -12.15
C ALA A 199 0.05 -13.10 -10.84
N GLY A 200 0.75 -12.10 -10.28
CA GLY A 200 1.37 -12.20 -8.96
C GLY A 200 0.44 -11.84 -7.80
N GLY A 201 0.95 -11.97 -6.58
CA GLY A 201 0.29 -11.47 -5.37
C GLY A 201 0.59 -12.23 -4.10
N LEU A 202 0.53 -11.48 -3.00
CA LEU A 202 0.70 -11.98 -1.63
C LEU A 202 -0.62 -12.50 -1.01
N GLY A 203 -0.52 -13.12 0.15
CA GLY A 203 -1.63 -13.74 0.88
C GLY A 203 -1.70 -15.23 0.66
N ASN A 204 -2.87 -15.85 0.86
CA ASN A 204 -3.02 -17.29 0.62
C ASN A 204 -2.57 -17.66 -0.80
N ASN A 205 -1.73 -18.68 -0.92
CA ASN A 205 -1.12 -19.11 -2.17
C ASN A 205 -0.35 -17.95 -2.85
N ALA A 206 0.56 -17.31 -2.12
CA ALA A 206 1.40 -16.24 -2.64
C ALA A 206 2.24 -16.73 -3.84
N ARG A 207 2.35 -15.90 -4.88
CA ARG A 207 3.13 -16.18 -6.07
C ARG A 207 3.76 -14.89 -6.61
N PHE A 208 4.97 -15.01 -7.13
CA PHE A 208 5.56 -13.95 -7.96
C PHE A 208 4.83 -13.88 -9.29
N GLY A 209 4.89 -12.70 -9.92
CA GLY A 209 4.33 -12.50 -11.25
C GLY A 209 5.15 -13.21 -12.32
N LEU A 210 4.48 -13.59 -13.39
CA LEU A 210 5.14 -14.08 -14.60
C LEU A 210 5.47 -12.89 -15.50
N LYS A 211 6.70 -12.83 -16.04
CA LYS A 211 7.05 -11.83 -17.04
C LYS A 211 6.31 -12.16 -18.34
N VAL A 212 5.34 -11.35 -18.70
CA VAL A 212 4.49 -11.55 -19.90
C VAL A 212 4.95 -10.71 -21.09
N ALA A 213 5.76 -9.66 -20.86
CA ALA A 213 6.35 -8.88 -21.93
C ALA A 213 7.62 -8.17 -21.48
N GLU A 214 8.48 -7.85 -22.43
CA GLU A 214 9.70 -7.07 -22.26
C GLU A 214 9.71 -5.89 -23.24
N ASN A 215 10.39 -4.82 -22.87
CA ASN A 215 10.64 -3.68 -23.75
C ASN A 215 9.35 -3.03 -24.32
N VAL A 216 8.33 -2.91 -23.46
CA VAL A 216 7.05 -2.31 -23.82
C VAL A 216 7.15 -0.80 -23.78
N GLN A 217 6.81 -0.15 -24.91
CA GLN A 217 6.76 1.32 -25.00
C GLN A 217 5.70 1.88 -24.02
N PRO A 218 5.99 2.98 -23.32
CA PRO A 218 5.05 3.56 -22.35
C PRO A 218 3.68 3.93 -22.95
N GLU A 219 3.63 4.30 -24.23
CA GLU A 219 2.39 4.59 -24.95
C GLU A 219 1.47 3.38 -25.05
N LYS A 220 1.99 2.16 -24.92
CA LYS A 220 1.22 0.91 -25.13
C LYS A 220 0.70 0.29 -23.83
N ILE A 221 0.96 0.85 -22.67
CA ILE A 221 0.61 0.24 -21.37
C ILE A 221 -0.89 -0.04 -21.20
N LEU A 222 -1.77 0.78 -21.79
CA LEU A 222 -3.22 0.58 -21.68
C LEU A 222 -3.71 -0.68 -22.42
N TYR A 223 -3.04 -1.11 -23.50
CA TYR A 223 -3.33 -2.38 -24.16
C TYR A 223 -3.07 -3.57 -23.22
N TYR A 224 -1.97 -3.53 -22.44
CA TYR A 224 -1.64 -4.57 -21.48
C TYR A 224 -2.61 -4.57 -20.28
N ILE A 225 -3.05 -3.41 -19.82
CA ILE A 225 -4.07 -3.29 -18.76
C ILE A 225 -5.41 -3.88 -19.25
N CYS A 226 -5.81 -3.58 -20.49
CA CYS A 226 -7.00 -4.14 -21.10
C CYS A 226 -6.87 -5.67 -21.25
N ALA A 227 -5.75 -6.16 -21.81
CA ALA A 227 -5.48 -7.59 -21.96
C ALA A 227 -5.52 -8.33 -20.61
N MET A 228 -4.94 -7.75 -19.55
CA MET A 228 -5.01 -8.32 -18.20
C MET A 228 -6.44 -8.44 -17.69
N ARG A 229 -7.26 -7.41 -17.90
CA ARG A 229 -8.68 -7.43 -17.54
C ARG A 229 -9.41 -8.55 -18.29
N GLU A 230 -9.25 -8.61 -19.61
CA GLU A 230 -9.90 -9.64 -20.46
C GLU A 230 -9.46 -11.06 -20.08
N THR A 231 -8.17 -11.25 -19.82
CA THR A 231 -7.64 -12.54 -19.34
C THR A 231 -8.26 -12.92 -17.99
N PHE A 232 -8.39 -11.95 -17.08
CA PHE A 232 -8.95 -12.20 -15.76
C PHE A 232 -10.45 -12.52 -15.82
N ILE A 233 -11.21 -11.84 -16.69
CA ILE A 233 -12.63 -12.13 -16.91
C ILE A 233 -12.82 -13.51 -17.52
N ALA A 234 -12.01 -13.87 -18.54
CA ALA A 234 -12.14 -15.13 -19.25
C ALA A 234 -11.73 -16.36 -18.43
N HIS A 235 -10.70 -16.24 -17.60
CA HIS A 235 -10.07 -17.38 -16.92
C HIS A 235 -10.12 -17.32 -15.38
N GLY A 236 -10.61 -16.24 -14.80
CA GLY A 236 -10.72 -16.08 -13.35
C GLY A 236 -11.84 -16.93 -12.74
N ASN A 237 -11.72 -17.25 -11.46
CA ASN A 237 -12.64 -18.11 -10.75
C ASN A 237 -13.79 -17.32 -10.10
N TYR A 238 -14.96 -17.36 -10.70
CA TYR A 238 -16.18 -16.74 -10.16
C TYR A 238 -16.89 -17.58 -9.10
N LYS A 239 -16.59 -18.89 -9.01
CA LYS A 239 -17.32 -19.82 -8.14
C LYS A 239 -16.74 -19.89 -6.74
N GLN A 240 -15.42 -19.78 -6.61
CA GLN A 240 -14.70 -19.93 -5.34
C GLN A 240 -13.98 -18.65 -4.97
N ARG A 241 -14.64 -17.75 -4.23
CA ARG A 241 -14.11 -16.45 -3.85
C ARG A 241 -12.71 -16.50 -3.18
N GLY A 242 -12.41 -17.54 -2.43
CA GLY A 242 -11.10 -17.77 -1.80
C GLY A 242 -9.98 -18.04 -2.81
N ARG A 243 -10.32 -18.49 -4.01
CA ARG A 243 -9.41 -18.84 -5.12
C ARG A 243 -9.61 -17.95 -6.37
N ALA A 244 -10.18 -16.76 -6.19
CA ALA A 244 -10.56 -15.88 -7.29
C ALA A 244 -9.51 -14.82 -7.64
N ARG A 245 -8.35 -14.74 -6.93
CA ARG A 245 -7.27 -13.81 -7.27
C ARG A 245 -6.51 -14.27 -8.51
N THR A 246 -5.95 -13.32 -9.23
CA THR A 246 -5.23 -13.54 -10.51
C THR A 246 -4.15 -14.60 -10.41
N ARG A 247 -3.39 -14.66 -9.32
CA ARG A 247 -2.33 -15.66 -9.08
C ARG A 247 -2.79 -17.12 -9.08
N TYR A 248 -4.09 -17.36 -8.86
CA TYR A 248 -4.64 -18.72 -8.99
C TYR A 248 -4.77 -19.17 -10.44
N MET A 249 -4.72 -18.24 -11.41
CA MET A 249 -4.68 -18.61 -12.82
C MET A 249 -3.36 -19.29 -13.22
N GLN A 250 -2.24 -18.97 -12.53
CA GLN A 250 -1.00 -19.73 -12.69
C GLN A 250 -1.16 -21.21 -12.28
N GLU A 251 -2.02 -21.49 -11.29
CA GLU A 251 -2.30 -22.86 -10.85
C GLU A 251 -3.24 -23.60 -11.80
N THR A 252 -4.27 -22.88 -12.30
CA THR A 252 -5.32 -23.50 -13.13
C THR A 252 -4.92 -23.69 -14.59
N LEU A 253 -4.08 -22.83 -15.14
CA LEU A 253 -3.62 -22.85 -16.53
C LEU A 253 -2.19 -23.37 -16.68
N GLY A 254 -1.41 -23.41 -15.58
CA GLY A 254 0.04 -23.51 -15.65
C GLY A 254 0.67 -22.19 -16.08
N GLU A 255 1.97 -22.01 -15.85
CA GLU A 255 2.67 -20.76 -16.19
C GLU A 255 2.68 -20.48 -17.68
N GLU A 256 3.07 -21.46 -18.51
CA GLU A 256 3.06 -21.34 -19.98
C GLU A 256 1.64 -21.11 -20.53
N GLY A 257 0.64 -21.83 -19.99
CA GLY A 257 -0.76 -21.69 -20.39
C GLY A 257 -1.32 -20.30 -20.03
N TYR A 258 -0.92 -19.75 -18.89
CA TYR A 258 -1.28 -18.39 -18.52
C TYR A 258 -0.67 -17.35 -19.45
N ILE A 259 0.65 -17.44 -19.72
CA ILE A 259 1.35 -16.52 -20.63
C ILE A 259 0.68 -16.56 -22.01
N LYS A 260 0.38 -17.74 -22.53
CA LYS A 260 -0.32 -17.91 -23.80
C LYS A 260 -1.69 -17.24 -23.78
N ALA A 261 -2.52 -17.50 -22.76
CA ALA A 261 -3.84 -16.90 -22.63
C ALA A 261 -3.79 -15.37 -22.54
N PHE A 262 -2.78 -14.83 -21.84
CA PHE A 262 -2.56 -13.39 -21.79
C PHE A 262 -2.24 -12.79 -23.16
N HIS A 263 -1.33 -13.42 -23.92
CA HIS A 263 -0.96 -12.97 -25.26
C HIS A 263 -2.12 -13.09 -26.25
N GLU A 264 -2.92 -14.16 -26.19
CA GLU A 264 -4.13 -14.28 -27.01
C GLU A 264 -5.08 -13.09 -26.78
N LYS A 265 -5.28 -12.68 -25.51
CA LYS A 265 -6.08 -11.50 -25.20
C LYS A 265 -5.42 -10.19 -25.62
N LEU A 266 -4.10 -10.09 -25.50
CA LEU A 266 -3.36 -8.91 -25.96
C LEU A 266 -3.50 -8.73 -27.48
N ASP A 267 -3.38 -9.82 -28.25
CA ASP A 267 -3.57 -9.81 -29.70
C ASP A 267 -5.00 -9.41 -30.08
N GLU A 268 -6.02 -9.94 -29.36
CA GLU A 268 -7.42 -9.52 -29.53
C GLU A 268 -7.60 -8.02 -29.29
N VAL A 269 -6.98 -7.48 -28.23
CA VAL A 269 -7.06 -6.05 -27.90
C VAL A 269 -6.40 -5.21 -28.99
N PHE A 270 -5.22 -5.56 -29.47
CA PHE A 270 -4.57 -4.86 -30.59
C PHE A 270 -5.40 -4.94 -31.88
N ALA A 271 -6.02 -6.08 -32.15
CA ALA A 271 -6.86 -6.27 -33.32
C ALA A 271 -8.24 -5.59 -33.23
N SER A 272 -8.68 -5.16 -32.06
CA SER A 272 -10.01 -4.57 -31.83
C SER A 272 -10.24 -3.23 -32.51
N GLY A 273 -9.17 -2.56 -32.92
CA GLY A 273 -9.21 -1.21 -33.49
C GLY A 273 -9.47 -0.10 -32.48
N GLN A 274 -9.47 -0.42 -31.18
CA GLN A 274 -9.51 0.62 -30.14
C GLN A 274 -8.17 1.35 -30.11
N ASP A 275 -8.23 2.68 -30.08
CA ASP A 275 -7.05 3.50 -29.85
C ASP A 275 -6.83 3.64 -28.34
N LEU A 276 -5.86 2.87 -27.85
CA LEU A 276 -5.41 2.87 -26.46
C LEU A 276 -3.98 3.42 -26.32
N ASP A 277 -3.48 4.11 -27.33
CA ASP A 277 -2.20 4.80 -27.26
C ASP A 277 -2.27 5.92 -26.23
N LEU A 278 -1.31 5.89 -25.31
CA LEU A 278 -1.27 6.82 -24.19
C LEU A 278 -0.25 7.91 -24.46
N HIS A 279 -0.70 9.14 -24.42
CA HIS A 279 0.17 10.32 -24.48
C HIS A 279 0.06 11.07 -23.15
N VAL A 280 1.15 11.10 -22.39
CA VAL A 280 1.23 11.86 -21.14
C VAL A 280 2.19 13.01 -21.26
N GLU A 281 1.87 14.13 -20.61
CA GLU A 281 2.79 15.24 -20.44
C GLU A 281 3.60 15.01 -19.17
N ILE A 282 4.93 15.01 -19.31
CA ILE A 282 5.84 14.90 -18.17
C ILE A 282 6.19 16.31 -17.74
N SER A 283 5.63 16.76 -16.62
CA SER A 283 5.98 18.03 -16.01
C SER A 283 7.29 17.90 -15.24
N GLU A 284 8.23 18.78 -15.50
CA GLU A 284 9.46 18.91 -14.73
C GLU A 284 9.26 19.86 -13.54
N VAL A 285 9.91 19.56 -12.42
CA VAL A 285 9.98 20.46 -11.27
C VAL A 285 10.75 21.72 -11.69
N LYS A 286 10.12 22.88 -11.58
CA LYS A 286 10.71 24.19 -11.97
C LYS A 286 11.36 24.90 -10.80
N LYS A 287 10.96 24.55 -9.57
CA LYS A 287 11.52 25.11 -8.35
C LYS A 287 13.02 24.87 -8.28
N GLN A 288 13.75 25.87 -7.83
CA GLN A 288 15.19 25.82 -7.63
C GLN A 288 15.52 25.83 -6.15
N GLY A 289 16.62 25.19 -5.78
CA GLY A 289 17.18 25.32 -4.44
C GLY A 289 17.58 26.77 -4.14
N ASP A 290 17.40 27.20 -2.90
CA ASP A 290 17.72 28.55 -2.42
C ASP A 290 19.13 28.66 -1.80
N GLY A 291 19.92 27.57 -1.86
CA GLY A 291 21.25 27.45 -1.26
C GLY A 291 21.25 27.05 0.21
N SER A 292 20.09 26.98 0.86
CA SER A 292 19.98 26.43 2.22
C SER A 292 20.24 24.92 2.20
N LYS A 293 20.82 24.40 3.28
CA LYS A 293 21.16 22.98 3.42
C LYS A 293 20.48 22.38 4.65
N VAL A 294 20.13 21.14 4.52
CA VAL A 294 19.59 20.28 5.57
C VAL A 294 20.16 18.88 5.42
N SER A 295 20.30 18.16 6.52
CA SER A 295 20.70 16.75 6.55
C SER A 295 20.06 16.07 7.75
N GLY A 296 19.87 14.78 7.71
CA GLY A 296 19.29 13.98 8.78
C GLY A 296 18.80 12.63 8.25
N LYS A 297 18.44 11.73 9.16
CA LYS A 297 17.96 10.38 8.79
C LYS A 297 16.70 10.39 7.93
N ARG A 298 15.84 11.40 8.12
CA ARG A 298 14.57 11.56 7.42
C ARG A 298 14.66 12.50 6.21
N VAL A 299 15.90 12.90 5.81
CA VAL A 299 16.15 13.81 4.68
C VAL A 299 16.78 13.03 3.53
N ILE A 300 16.19 13.16 2.35
CA ILE A 300 16.67 12.54 1.11
C ILE A 300 16.95 13.66 0.10
N ASP A 301 18.13 13.65 -0.51
CA ASP A 301 18.44 14.56 -1.61
C ASP A 301 17.66 14.17 -2.87
N GLN A 302 16.99 15.12 -3.50
CA GLN A 302 16.36 14.91 -4.80
C GLN A 302 17.38 14.95 -5.96
N LYS A 303 16.95 14.48 -7.14
CA LYS A 303 17.74 14.68 -8.37
C LYS A 303 17.83 16.15 -8.79
N GLN A 304 16.84 16.96 -8.41
CA GLN A 304 16.87 18.42 -8.57
C GLN A 304 17.81 19.03 -7.52
N GLU A 305 18.85 19.72 -7.98
CA GLU A 305 19.90 20.26 -7.11
C GLU A 305 19.35 21.25 -6.07
N GLY A 306 19.72 21.06 -4.82
CA GLY A 306 19.32 21.91 -3.71
C GLY A 306 17.88 21.73 -3.25
N LEU A 307 17.17 20.71 -3.76
CA LEU A 307 15.87 20.28 -3.26
C LEU A 307 15.97 18.97 -2.49
N TYR A 308 15.08 18.84 -1.53
CA TYR A 308 15.06 17.74 -0.57
C TYR A 308 13.68 17.13 -0.42
N VAL A 309 13.67 15.87 0.02
CA VAL A 309 12.49 15.15 0.50
C VAL A 309 12.61 15.01 2.01
N VAL A 310 11.52 15.17 2.72
CA VAL A 310 11.40 14.75 4.11
C VAL A 310 10.46 13.57 4.21
N SER A 311 10.91 12.48 4.83
CA SER A 311 10.07 11.32 5.14
C SER A 311 9.38 11.50 6.49
N TYR A 312 8.08 11.21 6.53
CA TYR A 312 7.28 11.11 7.73
C TYR A 312 6.63 9.73 7.77
N HIS A 313 7.05 8.88 8.69
CA HIS A 313 6.46 7.57 8.90
C HIS A 313 5.75 7.55 10.26
N PRO A 314 4.41 7.76 10.30
CA PRO A 314 3.66 7.58 11.53
C PRO A 314 3.61 6.09 11.88
N PHE A 315 3.74 5.73 13.15
CA PHE A 315 3.80 4.33 13.57
C PHE A 315 2.62 3.52 13.03
N GLY A 316 2.94 2.46 12.27
CA GLY A 316 1.96 1.61 11.59
C GLY A 316 1.04 2.36 10.63
N GLY A 317 1.52 3.42 10.01
CA GLY A 317 0.77 4.24 9.07
C GLY A 317 -0.37 5.05 9.71
N CYS A 318 -0.41 5.18 11.02
CA CYS A 318 -1.51 5.82 11.75
C CYS A 318 -1.10 7.18 12.35
N PRO A 319 -1.09 8.28 11.55
CA PRO A 319 -0.83 9.61 12.09
C PRO A 319 -1.94 10.04 13.04
N LYS A 320 -1.62 10.97 13.97
CA LYS A 320 -2.67 11.68 14.71
C LYS A 320 -3.59 12.39 13.72
N PRO A 321 -4.91 12.44 13.96
CA PRO A 321 -5.86 13.00 12.99
C PRO A 321 -5.54 14.43 12.57
N GLU A 322 -5.11 15.27 13.52
CA GLU A 322 -4.72 16.67 13.28
C GLU A 322 -3.47 16.85 12.45
N LYS A 323 -2.58 15.84 12.41
CA LYS A 323 -1.28 15.93 11.75
C LYS A 323 -1.34 16.30 10.28
N LEU A 324 -2.34 15.79 9.54
CA LEU A 324 -2.50 16.12 8.13
C LEU A 324 -2.81 17.63 7.93
N GLY A 325 -3.57 18.22 8.86
CA GLY A 325 -3.84 19.66 8.88
C GLY A 325 -2.59 20.48 9.24
N GLU A 326 -1.84 20.03 10.23
CA GLU A 326 -0.58 20.68 10.64
C GLU A 326 0.45 20.68 9.50
N ILE A 327 0.61 19.54 8.80
CA ILE A 327 1.48 19.46 7.61
C ILE A 327 0.98 20.42 6.52
N TYR A 328 -0.33 20.42 6.22
CA TYR A 328 -0.90 21.34 5.23
C TYR A 328 -0.60 22.79 5.59
N ASP A 329 -0.81 23.20 6.83
CA ASP A 329 -0.57 24.58 7.28
C ASP A 329 0.89 25.03 7.09
N VAL A 330 1.84 24.11 7.23
CA VAL A 330 3.26 24.37 6.98
C VAL A 330 3.58 24.50 5.49
N ILE A 331 3.02 23.62 4.63
CA ILE A 331 3.43 23.54 3.21
C ILE A 331 2.54 24.34 2.26
N LYS A 332 1.38 24.85 2.69
CA LYS A 332 0.37 25.46 1.80
C LYS A 332 0.90 26.59 0.91
N ASP A 333 1.83 27.40 1.43
CA ASP A 333 2.41 28.54 0.74
C ASP A 333 3.80 28.24 0.11
N MET A 334 4.30 26.99 0.23
CA MET A 334 5.55 26.56 -0.38
C MET A 334 5.32 26.19 -1.85
N ASP A 335 6.09 26.79 -2.75
CA ASP A 335 5.92 26.56 -4.18
C ASP A 335 6.29 25.13 -4.59
N GLU A 336 5.51 24.50 -5.48
CA GLU A 336 5.66 23.12 -5.99
C GLU A 336 5.84 22.01 -4.92
N VAL A 337 5.66 22.31 -3.64
CA VAL A 337 5.73 21.30 -2.56
C VAL A 337 4.44 20.49 -2.55
N GLU A 338 4.58 19.18 -2.46
CA GLU A 338 3.47 18.24 -2.37
C GLU A 338 3.82 17.04 -1.49
N ALA A 339 2.82 16.24 -1.15
CA ALA A 339 3.00 15.00 -0.40
C ALA A 339 2.77 13.77 -1.30
N ARG A 340 3.44 12.68 -0.99
CA ARG A 340 3.33 11.37 -1.64
C ARG A 340 3.21 10.29 -0.58
N ILE A 341 2.25 9.38 -0.74
CA ILE A 341 2.11 8.23 0.16
C ILE A 341 2.86 7.06 -0.45
N SER A 342 3.63 6.34 0.37
CA SER A 342 4.38 5.15 -0.02
C SER A 342 3.63 3.85 0.27
N PRO A 343 3.92 2.75 -0.46
CA PRO A 343 3.40 1.42 -0.14
C PRO A 343 3.87 0.85 1.22
N ASP A 344 4.83 1.47 1.86
CA ASP A 344 5.30 1.13 3.21
C ASP A 344 4.71 2.02 4.31
N GLU A 345 3.59 2.73 4.02
CA GLU A 345 2.86 3.58 4.97
C GLU A 345 3.59 4.88 5.35
N THR A 346 4.66 5.24 4.64
CA THR A 346 5.37 6.52 4.77
C THR A 346 4.69 7.61 3.95
N MET A 347 4.71 8.84 4.44
CA MET A 347 4.42 10.05 3.67
C MET A 347 5.73 10.77 3.37
N TYR A 348 5.97 11.03 2.10
CA TYR A 348 7.08 11.88 1.65
C TYR A 348 6.56 13.26 1.31
N ILE A 349 7.23 14.29 1.81
CA ILE A 349 7.00 15.68 1.41
C ILE A 349 8.17 16.08 0.53
N ILE A 350 7.90 16.42 -0.71
CA ILE A 350 8.89 16.61 -1.77
C ILE A 350 9.01 18.05 -2.22
N ASN A 351 10.06 18.34 -2.98
CA ASN A 351 10.37 19.67 -3.55
C ASN A 351 10.65 20.75 -2.49
N LEU A 352 11.28 20.37 -1.39
CA LEU A 352 11.61 21.28 -0.30
C LEU A 352 12.99 21.90 -0.49
N THR A 353 13.13 23.23 -0.27
CA THR A 353 14.44 23.81 0.00
C THR A 353 14.95 23.39 1.37
N GLY A 354 16.22 23.65 1.71
CA GLY A 354 16.75 23.23 3.01
C GLY A 354 16.02 23.86 4.20
N ASP A 355 15.60 25.13 4.09
CA ASP A 355 14.88 25.81 5.17
C ASP A 355 13.41 25.39 5.24
N GLU A 356 12.78 25.03 4.12
CA GLU A 356 11.45 24.43 4.11
C GLU A 356 11.46 23.02 4.73
N ALA A 357 12.48 22.23 4.40
CA ALA A 357 12.64 20.88 4.96
C ALA A 357 12.79 20.90 6.49
N LYS A 358 13.48 21.87 7.07
CA LYS A 358 13.56 22.05 8.52
C LYS A 358 12.17 22.23 9.16
N LYS A 359 11.33 23.08 8.55
CA LYS A 359 9.96 23.30 9.04
C LYS A 359 9.10 22.05 8.96
N VAL A 360 9.30 21.23 7.89
CA VAL A 360 8.59 19.96 7.74
C VAL A 360 9.11 18.93 8.75
N LEU A 361 10.41 18.87 9.02
CA LEU A 361 10.97 18.02 10.08
C LEU A 361 10.39 18.36 11.44
N ASP A 362 10.26 19.67 11.76
CA ASP A 362 9.71 20.13 13.04
C ASP A 362 8.24 19.72 13.22
N VAL A 363 7.39 19.83 12.18
CA VAL A 363 5.97 19.47 12.26
C VAL A 363 5.73 17.97 12.24
N THR A 364 6.71 17.17 11.83
CA THR A 364 6.64 15.70 11.72
C THR A 364 7.54 14.97 12.73
N ASP A 365 7.84 15.61 13.86
CA ASP A 365 8.76 15.12 14.91
C ASP A 365 8.20 13.93 15.72
N ASP A 366 6.91 13.62 15.53
CA ASP A 366 6.23 12.49 16.18
C ASP A 366 6.28 11.18 15.35
N GLY A 367 7.00 11.17 14.24
CA GLY A 367 7.21 9.99 13.40
C GLY A 367 8.38 9.11 13.82
N ALA A 368 8.62 8.07 13.02
CA ALA A 368 9.73 7.14 13.18
C ALA A 368 11.10 7.81 12.96
N GLU A 369 12.07 7.46 13.80
CA GLU A 369 13.45 7.96 13.75
C GLU A 369 14.47 6.84 13.46
N THR A 370 14.08 5.56 13.62
CA THR A 370 14.94 4.40 13.33
C THR A 370 14.33 3.56 12.19
N LEU A 371 15.17 2.73 11.55
CA LEU A 371 14.71 1.80 10.53
C LEU A 371 13.64 0.85 11.09
N PHE A 372 13.82 0.34 12.30
CA PHE A 372 12.87 -0.56 12.95
C PHE A 372 11.51 0.11 13.19
N GLU A 373 11.50 1.36 13.59
CA GLU A 373 10.28 2.14 13.80
C GLU A 373 9.48 2.38 12.52
N THR A 374 10.12 2.31 11.33
CA THR A 374 9.41 2.37 10.03
C THR A 374 8.72 1.06 9.64
N SER A 375 8.51 0.17 10.60
CA SER A 375 7.85 -1.12 10.40
C SER A 375 6.41 -0.99 9.93
N VAL A 376 6.00 -1.89 9.03
CA VAL A 376 4.69 -1.87 8.35
C VAL A 376 3.69 -2.72 9.12
N SER A 377 2.51 -2.15 9.40
CA SER A 377 1.45 -2.89 10.09
C SER A 377 0.06 -2.60 9.52
N CYS A 378 -0.67 -3.64 9.16
CA CYS A 378 -2.06 -3.44 8.75
C CYS A 378 -2.93 -2.97 9.94
N ILE A 379 -4.13 -2.42 9.65
CA ILE A 379 -5.03 -1.85 10.66
C ILE A 379 -5.48 -2.84 11.77
N GLY A 380 -5.30 -4.14 11.58
CA GLY A 380 -5.56 -5.16 12.59
C GLY A 380 -7.01 -5.46 12.94
N ALA A 381 -7.18 -6.41 13.89
CA ALA A 381 -8.47 -6.99 14.24
C ALA A 381 -9.37 -6.08 15.10
N THR A 382 -8.85 -4.97 15.60
CA THR A 382 -9.66 -3.98 16.34
C THR A 382 -10.69 -3.30 15.44
N ILE A 383 -10.37 -3.16 14.15
CA ILE A 383 -11.21 -2.50 13.13
C ILE A 383 -11.61 -3.46 12.01
N CYS A 384 -10.65 -4.21 11.47
CA CYS A 384 -10.86 -5.05 10.29
C CYS A 384 -11.79 -6.23 10.57
N GLN A 385 -12.86 -6.37 9.75
CA GLN A 385 -13.85 -7.45 9.88
C GLN A 385 -13.25 -8.87 9.75
N VAL A 386 -12.13 -9.02 9.03
CA VAL A 386 -11.47 -10.31 8.78
C VAL A 386 -10.16 -10.47 9.53
N GLY A 387 -9.74 -9.44 10.27
CA GLY A 387 -8.54 -9.47 11.09
C GLY A 387 -8.66 -10.49 12.21
N LEU A 388 -7.62 -11.30 12.41
CA LEU A 388 -7.55 -12.30 13.47
C LEU A 388 -6.86 -11.74 14.72
N ARG A 389 -5.81 -10.93 14.54
CA ARG A 389 -5.00 -10.33 15.61
C ARG A 389 -4.87 -8.83 15.45
N ASP A 390 -4.57 -8.18 16.58
CA ASP A 390 -4.27 -6.75 16.63
C ASP A 390 -2.81 -6.51 16.24
N SER A 391 -2.59 -6.26 14.96
CA SER A 391 -1.25 -5.99 14.42
C SER A 391 -0.70 -4.63 14.85
N GLN A 392 -1.56 -3.63 15.00
CA GLN A 392 -1.16 -2.30 15.48
C GLN A 392 -0.72 -2.36 16.95
N GLY A 393 -1.49 -3.05 17.79
CA GLY A 393 -1.12 -3.25 19.20
C GLY A 393 0.20 -4.01 19.37
N LEU A 394 0.47 -5.01 18.51
CA LEU A 394 1.75 -5.69 18.51
C LEU A 394 2.89 -4.75 18.12
N LEU A 395 2.71 -3.96 17.05
CA LEU A 395 3.74 -3.01 16.61
C LEU A 395 4.12 -2.03 17.71
N HIS A 396 3.15 -1.44 18.41
CA HIS A 396 3.44 -0.53 19.52
C HIS A 396 4.24 -1.20 20.64
N LYS A 397 3.88 -2.43 21.01
CA LYS A 397 4.60 -3.20 22.05
C LYS A 397 6.06 -3.49 21.66
N VAL A 398 6.33 -3.82 20.40
CA VAL A 398 7.69 -4.14 19.97
C VAL A 398 8.56 -2.88 19.83
N ILE A 399 7.99 -1.75 19.40
CA ILE A 399 8.70 -0.45 19.38
C ILE A 399 9.01 0.01 20.83
N GLU A 400 8.05 -0.11 21.75
CA GLU A 400 8.26 0.22 23.15
C GLU A 400 9.40 -0.63 23.75
N ALA A 401 9.39 -1.94 23.52
CA ALA A 401 10.42 -2.85 24.01
C ALA A 401 11.81 -2.57 23.39
N GLU A 402 11.87 -2.21 22.11
CA GLU A 402 13.12 -1.81 21.44
C GLU A 402 13.70 -0.54 22.08
N ARG A 403 12.86 0.47 22.31
CA ARG A 403 13.25 1.72 22.96
C ARG A 403 13.70 1.51 24.43
N GLU A 404 12.95 0.71 25.20
CA GLU A 404 13.31 0.38 26.58
C GLU A 404 14.63 -0.38 26.68
N ALA A 405 14.90 -1.27 25.72
CA ALA A 405 16.16 -1.99 25.62
C ALA A 405 17.34 -1.10 25.17
N GLY A 406 17.05 0.09 24.63
CA GLY A 406 18.05 1.04 24.13
C GLY A 406 18.82 0.52 22.92
N LEU A 407 18.18 -0.27 22.05
CA LEU A 407 18.83 -0.81 20.87
C LEU A 407 19.22 0.30 19.88
N LYS A 408 20.36 0.13 19.24
CA LYS A 408 20.84 1.08 18.23
C LYS A 408 20.08 0.92 16.93
N ASP A 409 19.93 2.02 16.19
CA ASP A 409 19.39 2.00 14.85
C ASP A 409 20.22 1.06 13.95
N GLY A 410 19.53 0.19 13.20
CA GLY A 410 20.15 -0.86 12.38
C GLY A 410 20.36 -2.21 13.09
N SER A 411 20.15 -2.31 14.43
CA SER A 411 20.21 -3.60 15.14
C SER A 411 19.05 -4.53 14.78
N LEU A 412 17.93 -3.96 14.37
CA LEU A 412 16.76 -4.67 13.87
C LEU A 412 16.37 -4.13 12.49
N PRO A 413 15.86 -4.98 11.59
CA PRO A 413 15.34 -4.54 10.30
C PRO A 413 13.93 -3.96 10.46
N LYS A 414 13.42 -3.31 9.43
CA LYS A 414 11.98 -3.07 9.26
C LYS A 414 11.24 -4.40 9.32
N ILE A 415 10.23 -4.53 10.19
CA ILE A 415 9.39 -5.71 10.25
C ILE A 415 8.03 -5.48 9.59
N HIS A 416 7.38 -6.56 9.19
CA HIS A 416 6.11 -6.54 8.47
C HIS A 416 5.05 -7.33 9.22
N ILE A 417 3.99 -6.66 9.72
CA ILE A 417 2.98 -7.28 10.57
C ILE A 417 1.62 -7.28 9.88
N SER A 418 1.04 -8.45 9.72
CA SER A 418 -0.34 -8.62 9.23
C SER A 418 -1.21 -9.26 10.31
N GLY A 419 -2.38 -8.72 10.58
CA GLY A 419 -3.33 -9.29 11.54
C GLY A 419 -3.93 -10.65 11.12
N CYS A 420 -3.66 -11.13 9.92
CA CYS A 420 -4.09 -12.42 9.38
C CYS A 420 -3.34 -12.79 8.10
N MET A 421 -3.60 -13.99 7.55
CA MET A 421 -3.01 -14.52 6.30
C MET A 421 -3.23 -13.66 5.04
N SER A 422 -4.04 -12.59 5.08
CA SER A 422 -4.31 -11.75 3.90
C SER A 422 -3.13 -10.90 3.45
N SER A 423 -2.05 -10.85 4.21
CA SER A 423 -0.79 -10.15 3.91
C SER A 423 -0.96 -8.66 3.55
N CYS A 424 -1.85 -7.98 4.30
CA CYS A 424 -2.04 -6.54 4.09
C CYS A 424 -0.83 -5.72 4.54
N GLY A 425 -0.11 -6.16 5.57
CA GLY A 425 1.18 -5.62 6.03
C GLY A 425 2.38 -6.31 5.35
N THR A 426 2.17 -7.04 4.25
CA THR A 426 3.21 -7.64 3.39
C THR A 426 4.22 -8.57 4.09
N HIS A 427 3.82 -9.23 5.18
CA HIS A 427 4.67 -10.07 6.04
C HIS A 427 5.48 -11.14 5.29
N GLN A 428 5.02 -11.58 4.11
CA GLN A 428 5.65 -12.66 3.35
C GLN A 428 6.93 -12.25 2.61
N ILE A 429 7.20 -10.95 2.53
CA ILE A 429 8.37 -10.41 1.81
C ILE A 429 9.30 -9.58 2.72
N GLY A 430 8.96 -9.44 4.00
CA GLY A 430 9.84 -8.80 4.98
C GLY A 430 11.03 -9.67 5.34
N GLU A 431 12.17 -9.05 5.67
CA GLU A 431 13.30 -9.77 6.30
C GLU A 431 12.86 -10.47 7.59
N ILE A 432 11.95 -9.82 8.33
CA ILE A 432 11.17 -10.40 9.43
C ILE A 432 9.70 -10.04 9.21
N GLY A 433 8.84 -11.03 9.21
CA GLY A 433 7.41 -10.87 9.04
C GLY A 433 6.60 -11.65 10.07
N PHE A 434 5.44 -11.10 10.44
CA PHE A 434 4.51 -11.76 11.35
C PHE A 434 3.10 -11.76 10.77
N HIS A 435 2.40 -12.89 10.82
CA HIS A 435 0.95 -12.89 10.57
C HIS A 435 0.16 -13.50 11.72
N GLY A 436 -0.98 -12.88 12.00
CA GLY A 436 -1.85 -13.25 13.10
C GLY A 436 -2.32 -14.70 13.03
N SER A 437 -2.14 -15.41 14.14
CA SER A 437 -2.47 -16.81 14.34
C SER A 437 -3.07 -17.04 15.74
N MET A 438 -3.18 -18.29 16.13
CA MET A 438 -3.62 -18.74 17.44
C MET A 438 -2.89 -20.03 17.81
N LYS A 439 -2.48 -20.16 19.08
CA LYS A 439 -1.93 -21.39 19.62
C LYS A 439 -2.81 -21.90 20.75
N VAL A 440 -3.14 -23.17 20.74
CA VAL A 440 -3.86 -23.81 21.83
C VAL A 440 -2.84 -24.49 22.74
N ILE A 441 -2.80 -24.07 24.02
CA ILE A 441 -1.97 -24.66 25.07
C ILE A 441 -2.91 -25.05 26.20
N ASP A 442 -2.85 -26.28 26.66
CA ASP A 442 -3.70 -26.82 27.75
C ASP A 442 -5.19 -26.53 27.54
N LYS A 443 -5.67 -26.65 26.30
CA LYS A 443 -7.05 -26.37 25.85
C LYS A 443 -7.45 -24.89 25.92
N VAL A 444 -6.52 -23.98 26.19
CA VAL A 444 -6.72 -22.51 26.17
C VAL A 444 -6.15 -21.94 24.88
N ALA A 445 -6.93 -21.09 24.22
CA ALA A 445 -6.50 -20.40 23.01
C ALA A 445 -5.72 -19.12 23.37
N HIS A 446 -4.47 -19.04 22.94
CA HIS A 446 -3.59 -17.90 23.14
C HIS A 446 -3.41 -17.09 21.86
N SER A 447 -3.32 -15.78 21.99
CA SER A 447 -2.95 -14.87 20.88
C SER A 447 -1.53 -15.19 20.44
N ALA A 448 -1.33 -15.37 19.14
CA ALA A 448 -0.05 -15.75 18.58
C ALA A 448 0.14 -15.21 17.16
N PHE A 449 1.36 -15.23 16.68
CA PHE A 449 1.71 -14.92 15.31
C PHE A 449 2.66 -15.97 14.74
N VAL A 450 2.58 -16.20 13.44
CA VAL A 450 3.56 -17.02 12.70
C VAL A 450 4.70 -16.12 12.28
N LEU A 451 5.92 -16.52 12.59
CA LEU A 451 7.15 -15.86 12.19
C LEU A 451 7.56 -16.28 10.77
N HIS A 452 7.82 -15.30 9.92
CA HIS A 452 8.47 -15.44 8.61
C HIS A 452 9.82 -14.74 8.64
N ILE A 453 10.82 -15.29 7.99
CA ILE A 453 12.17 -14.73 7.94
C ILE A 453 12.75 -14.75 6.52
N ASN A 454 13.71 -13.87 6.27
CA ASN A 454 14.49 -13.84 5.03
C ASN A 454 13.66 -13.67 3.75
N GLY A 455 12.55 -12.92 3.82
CA GLY A 455 11.83 -12.44 2.65
C GLY A 455 12.59 -11.30 1.96
N SER A 456 12.25 -11.03 0.70
CA SER A 456 12.79 -9.91 -0.08
C SER A 456 11.80 -9.50 -1.17
N ASP A 457 11.64 -8.21 -1.38
CA ASP A 457 10.87 -7.61 -2.47
C ASP A 457 11.72 -6.98 -3.57
N LEU A 458 13.04 -6.95 -3.40
CA LEU A 458 13.96 -6.36 -4.35
C LEU A 458 13.87 -7.05 -5.71
N GLN A 459 13.79 -6.27 -6.78
CA GLN A 459 13.70 -6.77 -8.15
C GLN A 459 14.88 -7.69 -8.50
N GLY A 460 14.57 -8.87 -9.02
CA GLY A 460 15.55 -9.91 -9.36
C GLY A 460 16.12 -10.66 -8.14
N LYS A 461 15.66 -10.32 -6.94
CA LYS A 461 16.01 -10.99 -5.68
C LYS A 461 14.78 -11.28 -4.84
N GLU A 462 13.60 -11.28 -5.46
CA GLU A 462 12.34 -11.53 -4.78
C GLU A 462 12.33 -12.92 -4.14
N LYS A 463 11.96 -12.95 -2.88
CA LYS A 463 11.92 -14.18 -2.10
C LYS A 463 10.78 -14.14 -1.10
N MET A 464 9.97 -15.21 -1.04
CA MET A 464 9.02 -15.40 0.04
C MET A 464 9.77 -15.78 1.31
N GLY A 465 9.43 -15.14 2.41
CA GLY A 465 9.96 -15.49 3.73
C GLY A 465 9.59 -16.92 4.13
N GLU A 466 10.54 -17.59 4.78
CA GLU A 466 10.35 -18.92 5.33
C GLU A 466 9.52 -18.87 6.61
N GLU A 467 8.48 -19.71 6.73
CA GLU A 467 7.75 -19.88 7.98
C GLU A 467 8.59 -20.68 8.97
N VAL A 468 8.92 -20.09 10.13
CA VAL A 468 9.75 -20.72 11.16
C VAL A 468 8.91 -21.40 12.24
N GLY A 469 7.82 -20.76 12.64
CA GLY A 469 6.94 -21.29 13.69
C GLY A 469 6.03 -20.25 14.30
N ILE A 470 5.30 -20.67 15.33
CA ILE A 470 4.33 -19.82 16.03
C ILE A 470 4.96 -19.30 17.33
N ILE A 471 4.93 -17.98 17.51
CA ILE A 471 5.36 -17.31 18.75
C ILE A 471 4.11 -16.68 19.39
N LEU A 472 3.98 -16.78 20.72
CA LEU A 472 2.92 -16.08 21.45
C LEU A 472 3.09 -14.57 21.33
N GLU A 473 1.98 -13.84 21.21
CA GLU A 473 2.01 -12.38 21.07
C GLU A 473 2.82 -11.71 22.17
N GLU A 474 2.72 -12.19 23.40
CA GLU A 474 3.42 -11.66 24.56
C GLU A 474 4.93 -11.90 24.55
N ASP A 475 5.40 -12.94 23.84
CA ASP A 475 6.82 -13.32 23.75
C ASP A 475 7.57 -12.59 22.62
N ILE A 476 6.86 -12.01 21.63
CA ILE A 476 7.46 -11.39 20.44
C ILE A 476 8.38 -10.20 20.79
N PRO A 477 8.00 -9.28 21.70
CA PRO A 477 8.88 -8.18 22.08
C PRO A 477 10.24 -8.66 22.62
N GLN A 478 10.24 -9.67 23.50
CA GLN A 478 11.46 -10.24 24.04
C GLN A 478 12.31 -10.97 22.99
N PHE A 479 11.66 -11.68 22.06
CA PHE A 479 12.35 -12.30 20.91
C PHE A 479 13.12 -11.26 20.09
N LEU A 480 12.46 -10.14 19.74
CA LEU A 480 13.09 -9.07 18.94
C LEU A 480 14.21 -8.36 19.72
N VAL A 481 14.00 -8.06 20.99
CA VAL A 481 15.06 -7.46 21.82
C VAL A 481 16.28 -8.38 21.89
N LYS A 482 16.10 -9.68 22.11
CA LYS A 482 17.20 -10.65 22.14
C LYS A 482 17.93 -10.72 20.80
N LEU A 483 17.20 -10.66 19.68
CA LEU A 483 17.78 -10.63 18.35
C LEU A 483 18.62 -9.35 18.14
N GLY A 484 18.09 -8.17 18.45
CA GLY A 484 18.81 -6.91 18.36
C GLY A 484 20.09 -6.89 19.20
N GLN A 485 20.01 -7.38 20.45
CA GLN A 485 21.18 -7.52 21.32
C GLN A 485 22.24 -8.47 20.75
N ALA A 486 21.84 -9.57 20.11
CA ALA A 486 22.76 -10.48 19.44
C ALA A 486 23.49 -9.80 18.28
N VAL A 487 22.78 -8.99 17.49
CA VAL A 487 23.36 -8.19 16.40
C VAL A 487 24.37 -7.18 16.95
N GLU A 488 24.00 -6.41 17.96
CA GLU A 488 24.86 -5.39 18.59
C GLU A 488 26.11 -5.97 19.24
N SER A 489 26.03 -7.18 19.80
CA SER A 489 27.16 -7.84 20.46
C SER A 489 28.36 -8.08 19.54
N GLU A 490 28.12 -8.06 18.21
CA GLU A 490 29.14 -8.21 17.19
C GLU A 490 29.51 -6.90 16.47
N GLU A 491 28.92 -5.77 16.90
CA GLU A 491 29.13 -4.43 16.30
C GLU A 491 28.76 -4.38 14.81
N LEU A 492 27.74 -5.18 14.39
CA LEU A 492 27.21 -5.26 13.03
C LEU A 492 25.85 -4.58 12.93
N ASP A 493 25.43 -4.24 11.70
CA ASP A 493 24.01 -4.06 11.40
C ASP A 493 23.30 -5.41 11.17
N PHE A 494 21.97 -5.40 11.18
CA PHE A 494 21.17 -6.62 11.02
C PHE A 494 21.48 -7.36 9.71
N SER A 495 21.61 -6.64 8.59
CA SER A 495 21.86 -7.26 7.29
C SER A 495 23.21 -7.98 7.24
N GLN A 496 24.26 -7.35 7.81
CA GLN A 496 25.59 -7.94 7.92
C GLN A 496 25.58 -9.16 8.85
N TRP A 497 24.90 -9.03 9.98
CA TRP A 497 24.77 -10.12 10.96
C TRP A 497 24.01 -11.32 10.37
N ASN A 498 22.89 -11.07 9.69
CA ASN A 498 22.08 -12.12 9.07
C ASN A 498 22.82 -12.86 7.95
N LEU A 499 23.65 -12.16 7.18
CA LEU A 499 24.54 -12.78 6.19
C LEU A 499 25.61 -13.69 6.85
N LYS A 500 26.15 -13.26 7.98
CA LYS A 500 27.15 -14.01 8.76
C LYS A 500 26.54 -15.21 9.49
N HIS A 501 25.29 -15.10 9.93
CA HIS A 501 24.55 -16.09 10.71
C HIS A 501 23.24 -16.50 10.03
N PRO A 502 23.26 -17.24 8.91
CA PRO A 502 22.05 -17.56 8.13
C PRO A 502 20.95 -18.27 8.91
N GLU A 503 21.32 -19.04 9.94
CA GLU A 503 20.37 -19.73 10.84
C GLU A 503 20.18 -18.99 12.19
N GLY A 504 20.84 -17.85 12.40
CA GLY A 504 20.87 -17.17 13.68
C GLY A 504 19.50 -16.72 14.19
N ILE A 505 18.63 -16.21 13.30
CA ILE A 505 17.25 -15.85 13.65
C ILE A 505 16.48 -17.08 14.13
N LYS A 506 16.62 -18.23 13.43
CA LYS A 506 15.95 -19.48 13.82
C LYS A 506 16.46 -20.01 15.15
N GLU A 507 17.76 -19.91 15.39
CA GLU A 507 18.34 -20.36 16.67
C GLU A 507 17.80 -19.58 17.84
N ILE A 508 17.70 -18.26 17.72
CA ILE A 508 17.09 -17.41 18.75
C ILE A 508 15.60 -17.71 18.87
N ALA A 509 14.88 -17.84 17.75
CA ALA A 509 13.44 -18.08 17.74
C ALA A 509 13.03 -19.42 18.40
N LYS A 510 13.91 -20.44 18.41
CA LYS A 510 13.62 -21.76 19.03
C LYS A 510 13.19 -21.67 20.49
N GLU A 511 13.64 -20.68 21.23
CA GLU A 511 13.28 -20.48 22.63
C GLU A 511 11.84 -19.97 22.80
N TYR A 512 11.28 -19.35 21.78
CA TYR A 512 9.97 -18.68 21.78
C TYR A 512 8.91 -19.45 20.98
N ILE A 513 9.30 -20.36 20.10
CA ILE A 513 8.38 -21.18 19.31
C ILE A 513 7.66 -22.19 20.21
N LYS A 514 6.33 -22.27 20.04
CA LYS A 514 5.45 -23.12 20.83
C LYS A 514 4.88 -24.28 20.01
#